data_c550ba6ecbe365b22e45dbec1d79d5aa
#
_entry.id   c550ba6ecbe365b22e45dbec1d79d5aa
#
_cell.length_a   1.000
_cell.length_b   1.000
_cell.length_c   1.000
_cell.angle_alpha   90.00
_cell.angle_beta   90.00
_cell.angle_gamma   90.00
#
_symmetry.space_group_name_H-M   'P 1'
#
loop_
_entity.id
_entity.type
_entity.pdbx_description
1 polymer ?
#
loop_
_entity_poly.entity_id
_entity_poly.type
_entity_poly.pdbx_seq_one_letter_code
_entity_poly.pdbx_strand_id
1 'polypeptide(L)'
;MQKEELWMSQPTTVLYIACSLDGKIARLDGSLDWLFAVAGDGDNGYQAFYDQVGAVIMGRKTYDEVLQLSETYPYADIPSYIYSRTQRTSETVTYTDEPLDQLLDRIMPTIEGNVWLVGGGELIQEALRLKRIRSIELAIAPVILGTGIPLFPEGTNETNLRLIASRHSGQFLMATYEVLT
;
A
#
# COMPACT_ATOMS: atom_id res chain seq x y z
N MET A 1 28.36 5.68 -7.37
CA MET A 1 27.57 5.57 -8.60
C MET A 1 27.08 4.14 -8.86
N GLN A 2 27.92 3.12 -8.96
CA GLN A 2 27.46 1.74 -9.28
C GLN A 2 26.60 1.04 -8.23
N LYS A 3 26.61 1.43 -6.96
CA LYS A 3 25.76 0.81 -5.92
C LYS A 3 24.32 1.34 -5.91
N GLU A 4 24.09 2.59 -6.32
CA GLU A 4 22.75 3.19 -6.35
C GLU A 4 21.93 2.68 -7.54
N GLU A 5 22.57 2.41 -8.70
CA GLU A 5 21.89 1.84 -9.88
C GLU A 5 21.47 0.37 -9.68
N LEU A 6 22.21 -0.40 -8.85
CA LEU A 6 21.86 -1.79 -8.55
C LEU A 6 20.64 -1.93 -7.64
N TRP A 7 20.33 -0.88 -6.87
CA TRP A 7 19.16 -0.84 -5.97
C TRP A 7 17.84 -0.61 -6.71
N MET A 8 17.89 -0.02 -7.90
CA MET A 8 16.71 0.24 -8.74
C MET A 8 16.28 -0.98 -9.58
N SER A 9 17.04 -2.06 -9.56
CA SER A 9 16.84 -3.21 -10.46
C SER A 9 16.20 -4.43 -9.79
N GLN A 10 16.01 -4.44 -8.47
CA GLN A 10 15.40 -5.58 -7.79
C GLN A 10 14.02 -5.21 -7.22
N PRO A 11 13.01 -6.09 -7.37
CA PRO A 11 11.71 -5.89 -6.77
C PRO A 11 11.80 -5.60 -5.27
N THR A 12 11.08 -4.59 -4.82
CA THR A 12 10.97 -4.24 -3.40
C THR A 12 9.51 -4.12 -2.99
N THR A 13 9.23 -4.15 -1.69
CA THR A 13 7.89 -3.90 -1.20
C THR A 13 7.72 -2.42 -0.89
N VAL A 14 6.69 -1.83 -1.48
CA VAL A 14 6.33 -0.42 -1.32
C VAL A 14 4.93 -0.32 -0.69
N LEU A 15 4.79 0.53 0.31
CA LEU A 15 3.50 0.97 0.82
C LEU A 15 3.14 2.29 0.11
N TYR A 16 2.07 2.27 -0.69
CA TYR A 16 1.49 3.48 -1.29
C TYR A 16 0.05 3.60 -0.81
N ILE A 17 -0.27 4.65 -0.04
CA ILE A 17 -1.57 4.76 0.62
C ILE A 17 -1.92 6.21 0.94
N ALA A 18 -3.22 6.51 0.92
CA ALA A 18 -3.74 7.78 1.42
C ALA A 18 -4.15 7.65 2.91
N CYS A 19 -3.96 8.72 3.65
CA CYS A 19 -4.41 8.82 5.03
C CYS A 19 -4.91 10.23 5.37
N SER A 20 -5.68 10.33 6.45
CA SER A 20 -6.03 11.61 7.07
C SER A 20 -4.81 12.22 7.78
N LEU A 21 -4.89 13.50 8.14
CA LEU A 21 -3.83 14.19 8.88
C LEU A 21 -3.53 13.53 10.23
N ASP A 22 -4.52 12.91 10.85
CA ASP A 22 -4.41 12.16 12.10
C ASP A 22 -4.15 10.65 11.88
N GLY A 23 -3.71 10.26 10.67
CA GLY A 23 -3.20 8.91 10.37
C GLY A 23 -4.27 7.83 10.28
N LYS A 24 -5.48 8.15 9.80
CA LYS A 24 -6.52 7.16 9.54
C LYS A 24 -6.59 6.84 8.05
N ILE A 25 -6.79 5.57 7.70
CA ILE A 25 -6.90 5.10 6.31
C ILE A 25 -8.34 4.92 5.84
N ALA A 26 -9.29 4.78 6.78
CA ALA A 26 -10.71 4.67 6.52
C ALA A 26 -11.51 5.04 7.77
N ARG A 27 -12.83 5.26 7.63
CA ARG A 27 -13.73 5.25 8.80
C ARG A 27 -13.83 3.85 9.41
N LEU A 28 -14.46 3.69 10.56
CA LEU A 28 -14.61 2.37 11.20
C LEU A 28 -15.42 1.39 10.37
N ASP A 29 -16.34 1.87 9.54
CA ASP A 29 -17.12 1.08 8.59
C ASP A 29 -16.41 0.78 7.26
N GLY A 30 -15.16 1.27 7.10
CA GLY A 30 -14.37 1.12 5.88
C GLY A 30 -14.59 2.23 4.85
N SER A 31 -15.52 3.15 5.05
CA SER A 31 -15.84 4.19 4.07
C SER A 31 -14.73 5.22 3.88
N LEU A 32 -14.61 5.73 2.63
CA LEU A 32 -13.58 6.66 2.15
C LEU A 32 -14.17 7.99 1.65
N ASP A 33 -15.41 8.32 2.03
CA ASP A 33 -16.12 9.54 1.61
C ASP A 33 -15.29 10.82 1.84
N TRP A 34 -14.59 10.88 2.97
CA TRP A 34 -13.71 11.97 3.34
C TRP A 34 -12.53 12.13 2.37
N LEU A 35 -12.00 11.03 1.82
CA LEU A 35 -10.89 11.04 0.89
C LEU A 35 -11.31 11.55 -0.49
N PHE A 36 -12.46 11.09 -0.98
CA PHE A 36 -13.01 11.51 -2.27
C PHE A 36 -13.53 12.96 -2.29
N ALA A 37 -13.76 13.55 -1.12
CA ALA A 37 -14.12 14.95 -0.98
C ALA A 37 -12.92 15.91 -1.13
N VAL A 38 -11.68 15.41 -1.11
CA VAL A 38 -10.46 16.22 -1.21
C VAL A 38 -10.08 16.42 -2.67
N ALA A 39 -9.88 17.68 -3.06
CA ALA A 39 -9.43 18.01 -4.41
C ALA A 39 -7.96 17.63 -4.62
N GLY A 40 -7.71 16.73 -5.56
CA GLY A 40 -6.39 16.37 -6.05
C GLY A 40 -5.98 17.19 -7.27
N ASP A 41 -4.82 16.87 -7.83
CA ASP A 41 -4.31 17.41 -9.08
C ASP A 41 -4.04 16.24 -10.05
N GLY A 42 -4.88 16.13 -11.09
CA GLY A 42 -4.86 14.97 -11.98
C GLY A 42 -5.08 13.66 -11.23
N ASP A 43 -4.21 12.68 -11.47
CA ASP A 43 -4.21 11.38 -10.80
C ASP A 43 -3.31 11.35 -9.54
N ASN A 44 -2.82 12.49 -9.08
CA ASN A 44 -1.87 12.63 -7.97
C ASN A 44 -0.55 11.86 -8.16
N GLY A 45 -0.21 11.46 -9.39
CA GLY A 45 0.97 10.67 -9.71
C GLY A 45 0.75 9.16 -9.59
N TYR A 46 -0.50 8.72 -9.49
CA TYR A 46 -0.86 7.31 -9.35
C TYR A 46 -0.37 6.46 -10.52
N GLN A 47 -0.55 6.91 -11.76
CA GLN A 47 -0.13 6.14 -12.94
C GLN A 47 1.38 5.90 -12.96
N ALA A 48 2.17 6.95 -12.66
CA ALA A 48 3.63 6.84 -12.60
C ALA A 48 4.10 5.88 -11.50
N PHE A 49 3.37 5.78 -10.40
CA PHE A 49 3.58 4.77 -9.37
C PHE A 49 3.18 3.38 -9.88
N TYR A 50 1.97 3.24 -10.43
CA TYR A 50 1.42 1.95 -10.88
C TYR A 50 2.25 1.29 -11.97
N ASP A 51 2.82 2.06 -12.88
CA ASP A 51 3.73 1.57 -13.94
C ASP A 51 4.97 0.84 -13.41
N GLN A 52 5.28 0.99 -12.12
CA GLN A 52 6.40 0.32 -11.44
C GLN A 52 5.96 -0.89 -10.59
N VAL A 53 4.66 -1.22 -10.59
CA VAL A 53 4.11 -2.30 -9.77
C VAL A 53 4.08 -3.59 -10.56
N GLY A 54 4.68 -4.63 -10.01
CA GLY A 54 4.69 -5.99 -10.58
C GLY A 54 3.73 -6.96 -9.91
N ALA A 55 3.26 -6.65 -8.71
CA ALA A 55 2.24 -7.41 -7.98
C ALA A 55 1.60 -6.56 -6.88
N VAL A 56 0.36 -6.89 -6.51
CA VAL A 56 -0.32 -6.28 -5.37
C VAL A 56 -0.61 -7.30 -4.28
N ILE A 57 -0.52 -6.85 -3.03
CA ILE A 57 -0.90 -7.64 -1.84
C ILE A 57 -1.86 -6.81 -0.99
N MET A 58 -2.98 -7.38 -0.58
CA MET A 58 -3.94 -6.71 0.29
C MET A 58 -4.70 -7.68 1.19
N GLY A 59 -5.23 -7.15 2.28
CA GLY A 59 -6.15 -7.87 3.14
C GLY A 59 -7.52 -8.02 2.49
N ARG A 60 -8.29 -9.02 2.92
CA ARG A 60 -9.61 -9.33 2.37
C ARG A 60 -10.58 -8.15 2.43
N LYS A 61 -10.62 -7.40 3.53
CA LYS A 61 -11.51 -6.23 3.67
C LYS A 61 -11.17 -5.15 2.64
N THR A 62 -9.88 -4.87 2.46
CA THR A 62 -9.40 -3.91 1.44
C THR A 62 -9.80 -4.36 0.04
N TYR A 63 -9.69 -5.66 -0.27
CA TYR A 63 -10.14 -6.22 -1.55
C TYR A 63 -11.63 -6.03 -1.77
N ASP A 64 -12.46 -6.32 -0.75
CA ASP A 64 -13.90 -6.13 -0.82
C ASP A 64 -14.29 -4.65 -1.05
N GLU A 65 -13.55 -3.71 -0.43
CA GLU A 65 -13.72 -2.26 -0.65
C GLU A 65 -13.31 -1.84 -2.06
N VAL A 66 -12.19 -2.34 -2.58
CA VAL A 66 -11.76 -2.09 -3.96
C VAL A 66 -12.81 -2.54 -4.97
N LEU A 67 -13.43 -3.70 -4.76
CA LEU A 67 -14.52 -4.20 -5.62
C LEU A 67 -15.80 -3.35 -5.56
N GLN A 68 -16.05 -2.66 -4.43
CA GLN A 68 -17.20 -1.75 -4.31
C GLN A 68 -16.96 -0.39 -5.00
N LEU A 69 -15.70 0.02 -5.11
CA LEU A 69 -15.32 1.31 -5.68
C LEU A 69 -15.15 1.28 -7.20
N SER A 70 -15.10 0.10 -7.81
CA SER A 70 -14.82 -0.08 -9.23
C SER A 70 -15.78 -1.08 -9.84
N GLU A 71 -16.26 -0.82 -11.05
CA GLU A 71 -17.10 -1.77 -11.81
C GLU A 71 -16.34 -3.06 -12.17
N THR A 72 -15.03 -2.95 -12.37
CA THR A 72 -14.13 -4.06 -12.65
C THR A 72 -12.94 -4.02 -11.70
N TYR A 73 -12.32 -5.17 -11.43
CA TYR A 73 -11.13 -5.22 -10.58
C TYR A 73 -9.97 -4.44 -11.24
N PRO A 74 -9.46 -3.37 -10.59
CA PRO A 74 -8.56 -2.42 -11.24
C PRO A 74 -7.14 -2.94 -11.45
N TYR A 75 -6.75 -4.05 -10.81
CA TYR A 75 -5.41 -4.63 -10.87
C TYR A 75 -5.40 -6.01 -11.57
N ALA A 76 -6.36 -6.25 -12.49
CA ALA A 76 -6.50 -7.54 -13.17
C ALA A 76 -5.34 -7.88 -14.13
N ASP A 77 -4.53 -6.90 -14.49
CA ASP A 77 -3.38 -7.01 -15.39
C ASP A 77 -2.09 -7.47 -14.70
N ILE A 78 -2.06 -7.48 -13.36
CA ILE A 78 -0.91 -7.91 -12.56
C ILE A 78 -1.31 -8.93 -11.49
N PRO A 79 -0.38 -9.81 -11.04
CA PRO A 79 -0.62 -10.75 -9.95
C PRO A 79 -1.13 -10.08 -8.69
N SER A 80 -2.23 -10.60 -8.14
CA SER A 80 -2.89 -10.06 -6.95
C SER A 80 -3.06 -11.14 -5.89
N TYR A 81 -2.57 -10.88 -4.68
CA TYR A 81 -2.59 -11.80 -3.55
C TYR A 81 -3.45 -11.23 -2.43
N ILE A 82 -4.50 -11.96 -2.06
CA ILE A 82 -5.49 -11.52 -1.07
C ILE A 82 -5.38 -12.36 0.19
N TYR A 83 -4.96 -11.72 1.29
CA TYR A 83 -4.91 -12.38 2.58
C TYR A 83 -6.30 -12.68 3.12
N SER A 84 -6.60 -13.96 3.28
CA SER A 84 -7.89 -14.44 3.76
C SER A 84 -7.75 -15.75 4.53
N ARG A 85 -8.44 -15.84 5.67
CA ARG A 85 -8.55 -17.11 6.42
C ARG A 85 -9.41 -18.16 5.71
N THR A 86 -10.26 -17.69 4.77
CA THR A 86 -11.11 -18.58 3.97
C THR A 86 -10.53 -18.68 2.58
N GLN A 87 -10.09 -19.84 2.20
CA GLN A 87 -9.63 -20.14 0.85
C GLN A 87 -10.80 -20.06 -0.12
N ARG A 88 -10.59 -19.39 -1.24
CA ARG A 88 -11.55 -19.24 -2.33
C ARG A 88 -10.83 -19.43 -3.66
N THR A 89 -11.58 -19.88 -4.65
CA THR A 89 -11.08 -19.94 -6.03
C THR A 89 -11.51 -18.66 -6.76
N SER A 90 -10.58 -18.04 -7.46
CA SER A 90 -10.84 -16.89 -8.33
C SER A 90 -9.95 -17.00 -9.56
N GLU A 91 -10.43 -16.51 -10.70
CA GLU A 91 -9.66 -16.41 -11.93
C GLU A 91 -8.77 -15.15 -11.97
N THR A 92 -9.10 -14.15 -11.14
CA THR A 92 -8.45 -12.83 -11.15
C THR A 92 -7.43 -12.63 -10.04
N VAL A 93 -7.60 -13.30 -8.89
CA VAL A 93 -6.76 -13.10 -7.71
C VAL A 93 -6.41 -14.43 -7.05
N THR A 94 -5.29 -14.45 -6.34
CA THR A 94 -4.88 -15.60 -5.52
C THR A 94 -5.19 -15.32 -4.06
N TYR A 95 -6.06 -16.12 -3.45
CA TYR A 95 -6.25 -16.07 -2.00
C TYR A 95 -5.15 -16.85 -1.30
N THR A 96 -4.65 -16.32 -0.20
CA THR A 96 -3.54 -16.92 0.55
C THR A 96 -3.67 -16.67 2.05
N ASP A 97 -3.12 -17.59 2.83
CA ASP A 97 -2.83 -17.47 4.27
C ASP A 97 -1.37 -17.78 4.58
N GLU A 98 -0.54 -17.89 3.52
CA GLU A 98 0.90 -18.09 3.61
C GLU A 98 1.56 -16.98 4.43
N PRO A 99 2.55 -17.24 5.29
CA PRO A 99 3.31 -16.20 5.97
C PRO A 99 3.85 -15.16 4.97
N LEU A 100 3.74 -13.87 5.32
CA LEU A 100 4.04 -12.76 4.40
C LEU A 100 5.48 -12.79 3.88
N ASP A 101 6.44 -13.13 4.71
CA ASP A 101 7.85 -13.27 4.32
C ASP A 101 8.04 -14.37 3.27
N GLN A 102 7.40 -15.52 3.43
CA GLN A 102 7.46 -16.63 2.49
C GLN A 102 6.78 -16.27 1.15
N LEU A 103 5.61 -15.62 1.20
CA LEU A 103 4.95 -15.11 0.01
C LEU A 103 5.87 -14.16 -0.77
N LEU A 104 6.45 -13.17 -0.08
CA LEU A 104 7.35 -12.19 -0.70
C LEU A 104 8.60 -12.85 -1.31
N ASP A 105 9.23 -13.80 -0.59
CA ASP A 105 10.40 -14.53 -1.09
C ASP A 105 10.08 -15.38 -2.33
N ARG A 106 8.86 -15.89 -2.42
CA ARG A 106 8.38 -16.68 -3.55
C ARG A 106 8.04 -15.84 -4.77
N ILE A 107 7.41 -14.68 -4.60
CA ILE A 107 6.90 -13.89 -5.74
C ILE A 107 7.92 -12.90 -6.29
N MET A 108 8.76 -12.27 -5.45
CA MET A 108 9.71 -11.25 -5.89
C MET A 108 10.61 -11.71 -7.05
N PRO A 109 11.16 -12.94 -7.07
CA PRO A 109 11.97 -13.41 -8.19
C PRO A 109 11.21 -13.63 -9.51
N THR A 110 9.88 -13.62 -9.48
CA THR A 110 9.01 -13.97 -10.63
C THR A 110 8.32 -12.77 -11.27
N ILE A 111 8.49 -11.59 -10.70
CA ILE A 111 7.82 -10.36 -11.16
C ILE A 111 8.84 -9.33 -11.66
N GLU A 112 8.40 -8.47 -12.54
CA GLU A 112 9.08 -7.23 -12.90
C GLU A 112 8.39 -6.06 -12.19
N GLY A 113 9.17 -5.23 -11.48
CA GLY A 113 8.63 -4.12 -10.68
C GLY A 113 8.42 -4.46 -9.21
N ASN A 114 7.82 -3.54 -8.48
CA ASN A 114 7.67 -3.61 -7.04
C ASN A 114 6.42 -4.38 -6.61
N VAL A 115 6.45 -4.91 -5.39
CA VAL A 115 5.25 -5.40 -4.70
C VAL A 115 4.57 -4.23 -4.02
N TRP A 116 3.38 -3.88 -4.45
CA TRP A 116 2.56 -2.86 -3.78
C TRP A 116 1.73 -3.47 -2.66
N LEU A 117 2.02 -3.04 -1.44
CA LEU A 117 1.19 -3.33 -0.29
C LEU A 117 0.05 -2.30 -0.27
N VAL A 118 -1.13 -2.72 -0.74
CA VAL A 118 -2.28 -1.81 -0.91
C VAL A 118 -2.86 -1.40 0.43
N GLY A 119 -2.93 -2.34 1.37
CA GLY A 119 -3.41 -2.02 2.69
C GLY A 119 -4.05 -3.17 3.43
N GLY A 120 -4.63 -2.75 4.50
CA GLY A 120 -5.00 -3.34 5.73
C GLY A 120 -3.94 -3.06 6.79
N GLY A 121 -4.30 -2.30 7.86
CA GLY A 121 -3.33 -1.88 8.88
C GLY A 121 -2.56 -3.03 9.52
N GLU A 122 -3.22 -4.19 9.73
CA GLU A 122 -2.57 -5.39 10.27
C GLU A 122 -1.50 -5.94 9.32
N LEU A 123 -1.75 -5.91 8.01
CA LEU A 123 -0.79 -6.37 7.00
C LEU A 123 0.41 -5.42 6.91
N ILE A 124 0.17 -4.11 7.01
CA ILE A 124 1.22 -3.10 7.07
C ILE A 124 2.08 -3.30 8.32
N GLN A 125 1.43 -3.50 9.49
CA GLN A 125 2.11 -3.77 10.76
C GLN A 125 3.02 -5.00 10.67
N GLU A 126 2.51 -6.09 10.10
CA GLU A 126 3.28 -7.32 9.90
C GLU A 126 4.48 -7.11 8.96
N ALA A 127 4.28 -6.39 7.84
CA ALA A 127 5.35 -6.09 6.89
C ALA A 127 6.46 -5.21 7.51
N LEU A 128 6.10 -4.26 8.38
CA LEU A 128 7.06 -3.47 9.15
C LEU A 128 7.81 -4.33 10.18
N ARG A 129 7.09 -5.21 10.90
CA ARG A 129 7.68 -6.14 11.87
C ARG A 129 8.73 -7.04 11.22
N LEU A 130 8.45 -7.51 10.02
CA LEU A 130 9.34 -8.35 9.21
C LEU A 130 10.43 -7.56 8.48
N LYS A 131 10.43 -6.22 8.56
CA LYS A 131 11.36 -5.33 7.85
C LYS A 131 11.32 -5.53 6.33
N ARG A 132 10.12 -5.75 5.78
CA ARG A 132 9.91 -6.04 4.35
C ARG A 132 9.46 -4.83 3.54
N ILE A 133 9.15 -3.67 4.17
CA ILE A 133 8.82 -2.43 3.47
C ILE A 133 10.09 -1.64 3.21
N ARG A 134 10.35 -1.32 1.94
CA ARG A 134 11.50 -0.50 1.52
C ARG A 134 11.17 0.99 1.53
N SER A 135 10.00 1.35 1.02
CA SER A 135 9.55 2.73 0.94
C SER A 135 8.07 2.88 1.30
N ILE A 136 7.74 4.04 1.81
CA ILE A 136 6.39 4.45 2.15
C ILE A 136 6.07 5.73 1.39
N GLU A 137 5.03 5.69 0.56
CA GLU A 137 4.50 6.83 -0.17
C GLU A 137 3.11 7.17 0.38
N LEU A 138 3.01 8.32 1.02
CA LEU A 138 1.77 8.78 1.65
C LEU A 138 1.15 9.94 0.87
N ALA A 139 -0.16 9.85 0.65
CA ALA A 139 -1.00 10.98 0.29
C ALA A 139 -1.77 11.43 1.54
N ILE A 140 -1.32 12.49 2.20
CA ILE A 140 -1.93 12.99 3.43
C ILE A 140 -3.01 14.00 3.06
N ALA A 141 -4.26 13.66 3.37
CA ALA A 141 -5.41 14.53 3.16
C ALA A 141 -5.54 15.56 4.30
N PRO A 142 -5.97 16.81 4.00
CA PRO A 142 -6.16 17.86 5.01
C PRO A 142 -7.46 17.65 5.81
N VAL A 143 -7.60 16.49 6.41
CA VAL A 143 -8.78 16.07 7.19
C VAL A 143 -8.34 15.41 8.49
N ILE A 144 -8.98 15.77 9.59
CA ILE A 144 -8.87 15.07 10.88
C ILE A 144 -10.14 14.25 11.05
N LEU A 145 -10.04 12.93 11.11
CA LEU A 145 -11.18 12.05 11.31
C LEU A 145 -11.52 11.82 12.79
N GLY A 146 -10.52 11.92 13.67
CA GLY A 146 -10.64 11.59 15.09
C GLY A 146 -10.80 10.09 15.32
N THR A 147 -11.85 9.49 14.76
CA THR A 147 -12.12 8.06 14.84
C THR A 147 -12.04 7.41 13.47
N GLY A 148 -11.37 6.25 13.38
CA GLY A 148 -11.19 5.52 12.12
C GLY A 148 -10.16 4.41 12.23
N ILE A 149 -9.97 3.68 11.15
CA ILE A 149 -8.98 2.61 11.04
C ILE A 149 -7.59 3.26 10.94
N PRO A 150 -6.67 2.98 11.87
CA PRO A 150 -5.34 3.59 11.85
C PRO A 150 -4.47 3.02 10.73
N LEU A 151 -3.63 3.88 10.12
CA LEU A 151 -2.59 3.47 9.18
C LEU A 151 -1.58 2.55 9.88
N PHE A 152 -1.16 2.92 11.06
CA PHE A 152 -0.28 2.14 11.93
C PHE A 152 -1.05 1.77 13.20
N PRO A 153 -1.54 0.52 13.32
CA PRO A 153 -2.23 0.05 14.52
C PRO A 153 -1.36 0.16 15.78
N GLU A 154 -1.99 0.20 16.93
CA GLU A 154 -1.30 0.11 18.23
C GLU A 154 -0.44 -1.16 18.28
N GLY A 155 0.76 -1.06 18.84
CA GLY A 155 1.74 -2.15 18.85
C GLY A 155 2.58 -2.26 17.58
N THR A 156 2.43 -1.35 16.62
CA THR A 156 3.40 -1.25 15.50
C THR A 156 4.78 -0.92 16.05
N ASN A 157 5.80 -1.65 15.59
CA ASN A 157 7.17 -1.45 16.02
C ASN A 157 7.68 -0.05 15.67
N GLU A 158 8.47 0.54 16.55
CA GLU A 158 9.23 1.75 16.23
C GLU A 158 10.07 1.50 14.96
N THR A 159 9.91 2.37 13.98
CA THR A 159 10.56 2.26 12.68
C THR A 159 11.07 3.63 12.26
N ASN A 160 12.37 3.73 12.05
CA ASN A 160 13.00 4.97 11.62
C ASN A 160 12.83 5.15 10.11
N LEU A 161 12.50 6.36 9.70
CA LEU A 161 12.28 6.73 8.30
C LEU A 161 13.22 7.86 7.91
N ARG A 162 13.57 7.91 6.63
CA ARG A 162 14.24 9.05 6.01
C ARG A 162 13.32 9.66 4.97
N LEU A 163 13.00 10.95 5.13
CA LEU A 163 12.25 11.68 4.11
C LEU A 163 13.10 11.82 2.83
N ILE A 164 12.58 11.31 1.72
CA ILE A 164 13.23 11.34 0.41
C ILE A 164 12.70 12.50 -0.42
N ALA A 165 11.38 12.67 -0.44
CA ALA A 165 10.72 13.71 -1.21
C ALA A 165 9.41 14.14 -0.56
N SER A 166 9.00 15.37 -0.81
CA SER A 166 7.66 15.85 -0.50
C SER A 166 7.21 16.86 -1.55
N ARG A 167 5.92 16.83 -1.85
CA ARG A 167 5.24 17.79 -2.74
C ARG A 167 3.77 17.90 -2.37
N HIS A 168 3.12 18.96 -2.76
CA HIS A 168 1.66 18.99 -2.75
C HIS A 168 1.10 18.52 -4.10
N SER A 169 -0.11 17.96 -4.09
CA SER A 169 -0.89 17.62 -5.26
C SER A 169 -2.34 17.99 -4.98
N GLY A 170 -2.80 19.10 -5.55
CA GLY A 170 -4.03 19.74 -5.09
C GLY A 170 -3.93 20.08 -3.61
N GLN A 171 -4.84 19.53 -2.80
CA GLN A 171 -4.85 19.71 -1.34
C GLN A 171 -4.09 18.61 -0.57
N PHE A 172 -3.56 17.59 -1.26
CA PHE A 172 -2.78 16.53 -0.62
C PHE A 172 -1.33 16.95 -0.38
N LEU A 173 -0.79 16.55 0.76
CA LEU A 173 0.65 16.49 0.98
C LEU A 173 1.14 15.08 0.60
N MET A 174 1.89 14.99 -0.49
CA MET A 174 2.54 13.75 -0.92
C MET A 174 3.92 13.66 -0.27
N ALA A 175 4.21 12.57 0.41
CA ALA A 175 5.48 12.37 1.09
C ALA A 175 6.02 10.96 0.81
N THR A 176 7.28 10.87 0.41
CA THR A 176 7.99 9.62 0.17
C THR A 176 9.07 9.43 1.22
N TYR A 177 9.02 8.30 1.90
CA TYR A 177 10.00 7.90 2.92
C TYR A 177 10.70 6.61 2.53
N GLU A 178 11.98 6.53 2.84
CA GLU A 178 12.72 5.27 2.91
C GLU A 178 12.62 4.71 4.32
N VAL A 179 12.38 3.41 4.42
CA VAL A 179 12.41 2.69 5.72
C VAL A 179 13.85 2.33 6.03
N LEU A 180 14.35 2.79 7.18
CA LEU A 180 15.69 2.48 7.67
C LEU A 180 15.65 1.16 8.46
N THR A 181 16.45 0.19 8.02
CA THR A 181 16.53 -1.17 8.63
C THR A 181 17.70 -1.29 9.58
#